data_d75cbb65527cac546a1c7ad53f1ab1bf
#
_entry.id   d75cbb65527cac546a1c7ad53f1ab1bf
#
_cell.length_a   1.000
_cell.length_b   1.000
_cell.length_c   1.000
_cell.angle_alpha   90.00
_cell.angle_beta   90.00
_cell.angle_gamma   90.00
#
_symmetry.space_group_name_H-M   'P 1'
#
loop_
_entity.id
_entity.type
_entity.pdbx_description
1 polymer ?
#
loop_
_entity_poly.entity_id
_entity_poly.type
_entity_poly.pdbx_seq_one_letter_code
_entity_poly.pdbx_strand_id
1 'polypeptide(L)'
;MASARPAGRXRPPPPRAPAGVDGLIICNNEGVAIKSTFDAEKTVQYASLATRFTHKSISAVTALEPEDKLQFLRIRSKMHEIIIAPHDNYTLIIQQKPQVN
;
A
#
# COMPACT_ATOMS: atom_id res chain seq x y z
N MET A 1 3.04 35.30 15.25
CA MET A 1 2.82 34.64 15.09
C MET A 1 2.66 34.28 14.91
N ALA A 2 2.90 34.24 14.89
CA ALA A 2 2.64 33.50 14.79
C ALA A 2 2.57 33.02 14.72
N SER A 3 2.67 32.96 14.71
CA SER A 3 2.38 32.24 14.73
C SER A 3 2.07 31.71 14.83
N ALA A 4 2.09 31.70 15.02
CA ALA A 4 1.72 30.99 15.19
C ALA A 4 1.19 30.39 14.96
N ARG A 5 1.19 29.79 14.73
CA ARG A 5 0.61 29.04 14.38
C ARG A 5 0.12 28.49 15.06
N PRO A 6 -0.50 28.27 15.22
CA PRO A 6 -0.90 27.57 15.93
C PRO A 6 -0.74 26.41 15.92
N ALA A 7 -0.30 26.28 16.45
CA ALA A 7 -0.12 25.25 16.37
C ALA A 7 -0.77 24.37 16.25
N GLY A 8 -0.76 24.01 16.19
CA GLY A 8 -1.27 23.18 16.01
C GLY A 8 -1.56 23.05 15.13
N ARG A 9 -1.42 23.52 15.13
CA ARG A 9 -1.66 23.60 14.33
C ARG A 9 -1.67 22.91 13.34
N UNK A 10 -1.29 22.77 12.64
CA UNK A 10 -1.39 22.33 12.10
C UNK A 10 -1.08 21.42 12.04
N ARG A 11 -1.66 20.64 11.70
CA ARG A 11 -1.31 19.33 11.40
C ARG A 11 -0.36 19.30 10.25
N PRO A 12 0.63 18.45 10.25
CA PRO A 12 1.49 18.34 9.07
C PRO A 12 0.67 17.86 7.88
N PRO A 13 1.03 18.29 6.69
CA PRO A 13 0.32 17.79 5.52
C PRO A 13 0.52 16.28 5.36
N PRO A 14 -0.43 15.58 4.73
CA PRO A 14 -0.25 14.16 4.51
C PRO A 14 0.96 13.90 3.62
N PRO A 15 1.55 12.72 3.72
CA PRO A 15 2.65 12.39 2.84
C PRO A 15 2.21 12.41 1.39
N ARG A 16 3.16 12.71 0.52
CA ARG A 16 2.88 12.72 -0.90
C ARG A 16 3.46 11.53 -1.57
N ALA A 17 2.73 11.02 -2.56
CA ALA A 17 3.24 9.94 -3.38
C ALA A 17 4.30 10.47 -4.33
N PRO A 18 5.30 9.67 -4.69
CA PRO A 18 6.27 10.06 -5.71
C PRO A 18 5.59 10.30 -7.05
N ALA A 19 6.28 11.01 -7.93
CA ALA A 19 5.75 11.27 -9.25
C ALA A 19 5.46 9.96 -9.98
N GLY A 20 4.31 9.90 -10.66
CA GLY A 20 3.91 8.70 -11.37
C GLY A 20 3.16 7.70 -10.52
N VAL A 21 3.13 7.90 -9.23
CA VAL A 21 2.44 7.03 -8.29
C VAL A 21 1.19 7.77 -7.81
N ASP A 22 0.04 7.13 -7.92
CA ASP A 22 -1.21 7.74 -7.46
C ASP A 22 -1.28 7.79 -5.95
N GLY A 23 -0.76 6.77 -5.28
CA GLY A 23 -0.75 6.76 -3.84
C GLY A 23 -0.07 5.52 -3.31
N LEU A 24 0.17 5.53 -2.01
CA LEU A 24 0.79 4.38 -1.37
C LEU A 24 0.29 4.23 0.06
N ILE A 25 0.40 3.01 0.54
CA ILE A 25 0.00 2.66 1.90
C ILE A 25 1.07 1.74 2.48
N ILE A 26 1.43 1.97 3.73
CA ILE A 26 2.24 1.03 4.48
C ILE A 26 1.34 0.49 5.59
N CYS A 27 1.20 -0.82 5.65
CA CYS A 27 0.37 -1.42 6.69
C CYS A 27 1.14 -2.54 7.38
N ASN A 28 0.65 -2.90 8.57
CA ASN A 28 1.26 -4.01 9.27
C ASN A 28 0.72 -5.33 8.70
N ASN A 29 1.18 -6.44 9.24
CA ASN A 29 0.81 -7.74 8.67
C ASN A 29 -0.61 -8.14 8.96
N GLU A 30 -1.31 -7.38 9.77
CA GLU A 30 -2.72 -7.63 10.05
C GLU A 30 -3.63 -6.74 9.22
N GLY A 31 -3.04 -5.93 8.34
CA GLY A 31 -3.83 -5.11 7.46
C GLY A 31 -4.23 -3.77 8.03
N VAL A 32 -3.58 -3.35 9.11
CA VAL A 32 -3.85 -2.03 9.69
C VAL A 32 -2.86 -1.03 9.12
N ALA A 33 -3.38 0.04 8.54
CA ALA A 33 -2.53 1.03 7.91
C ALA A 33 -1.73 1.82 8.93
N ILE A 34 -0.44 1.94 8.66
CA ILE A 34 0.46 2.73 9.48
C ILE A 34 0.60 4.12 8.88
N LYS A 35 0.67 4.18 7.55
CA LYS A 35 0.83 5.43 6.84
C LYS A 35 0.17 5.30 5.48
N SER A 36 -0.45 6.37 5.00
CA SER A 36 -1.13 6.31 3.72
C SER A 36 -1.24 7.71 3.12
N THR A 37 -1.20 7.77 1.79
CA THR A 37 -1.47 9.01 1.08
C THR A 37 -2.91 9.08 0.59
N PHE A 38 -3.70 8.02 0.79
CA PHE A 38 -5.10 8.00 0.40
C PHE A 38 -5.99 8.48 1.55
N ASP A 39 -7.26 8.74 1.24
CA ASP A 39 -8.20 9.05 2.31
C ASP A 39 -8.45 7.81 3.18
N ALA A 40 -9.12 8.02 4.29
CA ALA A 40 -9.29 6.96 5.27
C ALA A 40 -10.07 5.78 4.73
N GLU A 41 -11.13 6.04 3.98
CA GLU A 41 -11.98 4.97 3.48
C GLU A 41 -11.23 4.10 2.48
N LYS A 42 -10.56 4.72 1.54
CA LYS A 42 -9.81 3.98 0.53
C LYS A 42 -8.65 3.22 1.17
N THR A 43 -8.03 3.82 2.17
CA THR A 43 -6.94 3.18 2.88
C THR A 43 -7.39 1.87 3.51
N VAL A 44 -8.52 1.89 4.19
CA VAL A 44 -9.03 0.69 4.83
C VAL A 44 -9.38 -0.37 3.79
N GLN A 45 -10.03 0.03 2.70
CA GLN A 45 -10.38 -0.90 1.65
C GLN A 45 -9.16 -1.57 1.04
N TYR A 46 -8.17 -0.77 0.67
CA TYR A 46 -6.98 -1.30 0.01
C TYR A 46 -6.16 -2.17 0.95
N ALA A 47 -6.00 -1.75 2.19
CA ALA A 47 -5.22 -2.53 3.13
C ALA A 47 -5.86 -3.89 3.39
N SER A 48 -7.17 -3.90 3.51
CA SER A 48 -7.90 -5.12 3.75
C SER A 48 -7.79 -6.09 2.57
N LEU A 49 -8.03 -5.58 1.37
CA LEU A 49 -7.93 -6.40 0.17
C LEU A 49 -6.52 -6.92 -0.05
N ALA A 50 -5.53 -6.05 0.14
CA ALA A 50 -4.14 -6.45 -0.08
C ALA A 50 -3.73 -7.54 0.89
N THR A 51 -4.18 -7.46 2.13
CA THR A 51 -3.86 -8.49 3.11
C THR A 51 -4.41 -9.83 2.69
N ARG A 52 -5.65 -9.85 2.21
CA ARG A 52 -6.24 -11.10 1.76
C ARG A 52 -5.56 -11.66 0.52
N PHE A 53 -5.26 -10.81 -0.46
CA PHE A 53 -4.55 -11.25 -1.65
C PHE A 53 -3.18 -11.80 -1.32
N THR A 54 -2.49 -11.14 -0.41
CA THR A 54 -1.16 -11.59 0.00
C THR A 54 -1.23 -12.97 0.63
N HIS A 55 -2.18 -13.18 1.53
CA HIS A 55 -2.30 -14.50 2.19
C HIS A 55 -2.60 -15.58 1.17
N LYS A 56 -3.51 -15.34 0.25
CA LYS A 56 -3.84 -16.33 -0.76
C LYS A 56 -2.67 -16.60 -1.68
N SER A 57 -1.94 -15.55 -2.04
CA SER A 57 -0.79 -15.72 -2.93
C SER A 57 0.34 -16.47 -2.26
N ILE A 58 0.59 -16.20 -0.99
CA ILE A 58 1.60 -16.93 -0.26
C ILE A 58 1.23 -18.41 -0.21
N SER A 59 -0.04 -18.72 0.06
CA SER A 59 -0.50 -20.09 0.07
C SER A 59 -0.30 -20.77 -1.27
N ALA A 60 -0.60 -20.06 -2.35
CA ALA A 60 -0.44 -20.63 -3.68
C ALA A 60 1.03 -20.89 -4.01
N VAL A 61 1.89 -19.94 -3.70
CA VAL A 61 3.31 -20.08 -3.99
C VAL A 61 3.87 -21.27 -3.18
N THR A 62 3.52 -21.34 -1.92
CA THR A 62 4.00 -22.43 -1.06
C THR A 62 3.48 -23.78 -1.51
N ALA A 63 2.25 -23.83 -2.01
CA ALA A 63 1.70 -25.09 -2.49
C ALA A 63 2.44 -25.59 -3.73
N LEU A 64 2.86 -24.66 -4.59
CA LEU A 64 3.61 -25.05 -5.79
C LEU A 64 5.06 -25.39 -5.48
N GLU A 65 5.69 -24.58 -4.63
CA GLU A 65 7.07 -24.77 -4.26
C GLU A 65 7.23 -24.43 -2.78
N PRO A 66 7.28 -25.42 -1.92
CA PRO A 66 7.30 -25.14 -0.47
C PRO A 66 8.44 -24.25 0.00
N GLU A 67 9.54 -24.23 -0.73
CA GLU A 67 10.69 -23.41 -0.31
C GLU A 67 10.75 -22.05 -0.95
N ASP A 68 9.79 -21.76 -1.81
CA ASP A 68 9.74 -20.47 -2.48
C ASP A 68 9.07 -19.45 -1.58
N LYS A 69 9.27 -18.19 -1.91
CA LYS A 69 8.67 -17.09 -1.16
C LYS A 69 8.09 -16.06 -2.10
N LEU A 70 6.94 -15.54 -1.71
CA LEU A 70 6.32 -14.46 -2.46
C LEU A 70 7.13 -13.18 -2.29
N GLN A 71 7.54 -12.58 -3.40
CA GLN A 71 8.26 -11.31 -3.36
C GLN A 71 7.32 -10.14 -3.45
N PHE A 72 6.45 -10.16 -4.43
CA PHE A 72 5.44 -9.12 -4.57
C PHE A 72 4.36 -9.59 -5.52
N LEU A 73 3.24 -8.87 -5.47
CA LEU A 73 2.13 -9.06 -6.39
C LEU A 73 2.00 -7.82 -7.24
N ARG A 74 1.67 -8.01 -8.50
CA ARG A 74 1.36 -6.91 -9.39
C ARG A 74 0.03 -7.20 -10.06
N ILE A 75 -0.93 -6.32 -9.85
CA ILE A 75 -2.25 -6.47 -10.41
C ILE A 75 -2.49 -5.30 -11.35
N ARG A 76 -2.77 -5.59 -12.60
CA ARG A 76 -2.96 -4.53 -13.57
C ARG A 76 -4.35 -4.63 -14.15
N SER A 77 -5.10 -3.55 -14.02
CA SER A 77 -6.37 -3.43 -14.67
C SER A 77 -6.26 -2.36 -15.74
N LYS A 78 -7.37 -2.05 -16.38
CA LYS A 78 -7.33 -1.07 -17.45
C LYS A 78 -6.88 0.30 -16.94
N MET A 79 -7.36 0.68 -15.76
CA MET A 79 -7.14 2.03 -15.26
C MET A 79 -6.04 2.12 -14.22
N HIS A 80 -5.69 1.02 -13.58
CA HIS A 80 -4.79 1.06 -12.43
C HIS A 80 -3.83 -0.09 -12.44
N GLU A 81 -2.71 0.11 -11.78
CA GLU A 81 -1.78 -0.97 -11.47
C GLU A 81 -1.50 -0.89 -9.99
N ILE A 82 -1.60 -2.02 -9.31
CA ILE A 82 -1.39 -2.09 -7.88
C ILE A 82 -0.27 -3.08 -7.61
N ILE A 83 0.71 -2.64 -6.85
CA ILE A 83 1.83 -3.48 -6.45
C ILE A 83 1.75 -3.68 -4.95
N ILE A 84 1.83 -4.92 -4.51
CA ILE A 84 1.77 -5.27 -3.10
C ILE A 84 3.06 -6.00 -2.77
N ALA A 85 3.86 -5.43 -1.88
CA ALA A 85 5.16 -5.99 -1.53
C ALA A 85 5.20 -6.29 -0.04
N PRO A 86 4.99 -7.55 0.35
CA PRO A 86 5.05 -7.90 1.75
C PRO A 86 6.49 -8.01 2.23
N HIS A 87 6.71 -7.58 3.46
CA HIS A 87 7.98 -7.72 4.16
C HIS A 87 7.70 -8.40 5.49
N ASP A 88 8.75 -8.63 6.26
CA ASP A 88 8.58 -9.37 7.50
C ASP A 88 7.59 -8.71 8.44
N ASN A 89 7.67 -7.39 8.58
CA ASN A 89 6.88 -6.68 9.56
C ASN A 89 5.84 -5.76 8.97
N TYR A 90 5.84 -5.57 7.67
CA TYR A 90 4.90 -4.64 7.05
C TYR A 90 4.66 -5.02 5.60
N THR A 91 3.67 -4.41 5.02
CA THR A 91 3.35 -4.58 3.61
C THR A 91 3.24 -3.20 2.98
N LEU A 92 3.87 -3.05 1.83
CA LEU A 92 3.78 -1.82 1.06
C LEU A 92 2.79 -2.02 -0.07
N ILE A 93 1.88 -1.07 -0.24
CA ILE A 93 0.89 -1.11 -1.31
C ILE A 93 1.07 0.16 -2.12
N ILE A 94 1.25 0.02 -3.43
CA ILE A 94 1.44 1.14 -4.32
C ILE A 94 0.40 1.08 -5.42
N GLN A 95 -0.26 2.19 -5.68
CA GLN A 95 -1.11 2.31 -6.85
C GLN A 95 -0.50 3.30 -7.81
N GLN A 96 -0.44 2.92 -9.07
CA GLN A 96 0.13 3.78 -10.09
C GLN A 96 -0.66 3.60 -11.39
N LYS A 97 -0.43 4.49 -12.33
CA LYS A 97 -1.05 4.36 -13.63
C LYS A 97 -0.34 3.29 -14.42
N PRO A 98 -1.08 2.46 -15.16
CA PRO A 98 -0.42 1.45 -15.97
C PRO A 98 0.50 2.11 -16.99
N GLN A 99 1.64 1.50 -17.21
CA GLN A 99 2.57 2.00 -18.19
C GLN A 99 2.12 1.58 -19.57
N VAL A 100 2.22 2.49 -20.50
CA VAL A 100 1.87 2.23 -21.89
C VAL A 100 3.14 1.94 -22.66
N ASN A 101 3.15 0.83 -23.34
CA ASN A 101 4.31 0.46 -24.17
C ASN A 101 4.05 0.68 -25.63
#